data_510bb9d45fde0c9d0615b60e7b37152f
#
_entry.id   510bb9d45fde0c9d0615b60e7b37152f
#
_cell.length_a   1.000
_cell.length_b   1.000
_cell.length_c   1.000
_cell.angle_alpha   90.00
_cell.angle_beta   90.00
_cell.angle_gamma   90.00
#
_symmetry.space_group_name_H-M   'P 1'
#
loop_
_entity.id
_entity.type
_entity.pdbx_description
1 polymer ?
#
loop_
_entity_poly.entity_id
_entity_poly.type
_entity_poly.pdbx_seq_one_letter_code
_entity_poly.pdbx_strand_id
1 'polypeptide(L)'
;MSILITGASGFVGSHLVDEALQRGMEVWAAVRPSSSRRYLQDERIHFIELDFSSEERLVQQLEGQAFDYVVHAAGVTKCVHPDDFHRVNTEGTQHLVNAILKLKMPLKRFIYISTLGVFGAIREQKPFTEINEHDTPLPNTAYGKSKLEAERFLDSIGNDFPYIILRPTGIYGPREKDYFLMVKSIARHLDFAAGYSRQDITFVYILDVVQAVFLAIDRGMSGRKYFLTDGGVYQSDTFSDLIRQELGNPWCVRLKAPLWLLRIITACGELVGRKTGKPIALNNDKYNILRQRNWRCNIEPTMDELGYHPHYKLEQGVKETVKWYRENHWLSRKAAPKN
;
A
#
# COMPACT_ATOMS: atom_id res chain seq x y z
N MET A 1 -2.76 16.50 -20.32
CA MET A 1 -2.06 15.23 -19.98
C MET A 1 -3.10 14.31 -19.36
N SER A 2 -3.26 13.11 -19.91
CA SER A 2 -4.21 12.11 -19.42
C SER A 2 -3.54 11.06 -18.55
N ILE A 3 -4.23 10.63 -17.48
CA ILE A 3 -3.72 9.64 -16.55
C ILE A 3 -4.78 8.58 -16.26
N LEU A 4 -4.42 7.31 -16.42
CA LEU A 4 -5.22 6.18 -15.97
C LEU A 4 -4.74 5.72 -14.59
N ILE A 5 -5.64 5.71 -13.60
CA ILE A 5 -5.38 5.23 -12.25
C ILE A 5 -6.18 3.96 -12.03
N THR A 6 -5.51 2.82 -11.92
CA THR A 6 -6.16 1.57 -11.54
C THR A 6 -6.22 1.45 -10.03
N GLY A 7 -7.23 0.74 -9.51
CA GLY A 7 -7.47 0.72 -8.07
C GLY A 7 -7.92 2.09 -7.50
N ALA A 8 -8.47 2.95 -8.36
CA ALA A 8 -8.87 4.32 -8.04
C ALA A 8 -9.84 4.43 -6.84
N SER A 9 -10.73 3.46 -6.64
CA SER A 9 -11.64 3.42 -5.49
C SER A 9 -11.01 2.95 -4.18
N GLY A 10 -9.75 2.52 -4.23
CA GLY A 10 -8.98 2.07 -3.08
C GLY A 10 -8.39 3.22 -2.25
N PHE A 11 -7.69 2.86 -1.17
CA PHE A 11 -7.04 3.81 -0.28
C PHE A 11 -6.04 4.70 -1.03
N VAL A 12 -4.99 4.11 -1.62
CA VAL A 12 -3.96 4.87 -2.35
C VAL A 12 -4.55 5.52 -3.60
N GLY A 13 -5.32 4.75 -4.41
CA GLY A 13 -5.85 5.23 -5.67
C GLY A 13 -6.75 6.45 -5.54
N SER A 14 -7.58 6.53 -4.49
CA SER A 14 -8.46 7.68 -4.29
C SER A 14 -7.72 8.98 -3.97
N HIS A 15 -6.58 8.92 -3.29
CA HIS A 15 -5.73 10.08 -3.06
C HIS A 15 -4.94 10.47 -4.33
N LEU A 16 -4.54 9.48 -5.15
CA LEU A 16 -3.92 9.76 -6.45
C LEU A 16 -4.88 10.48 -7.40
N VAL A 17 -6.17 10.10 -7.39
CA VAL A 17 -7.20 10.79 -8.17
C VAL A 17 -7.33 12.24 -7.71
N ASP A 18 -7.42 12.50 -6.40
CA ASP A 18 -7.51 13.86 -5.87
C ASP A 18 -6.33 14.73 -6.34
N GLU A 19 -5.11 14.23 -6.22
CA GLU A 19 -3.90 14.97 -6.61
C GLU A 19 -3.83 15.18 -8.13
N ALA A 20 -4.19 14.17 -8.94
CA ALA A 20 -4.21 14.30 -10.40
C ALA A 20 -5.18 15.40 -10.86
N LEU A 21 -6.36 15.47 -10.24
CA LEU A 21 -7.35 16.52 -10.48
C LEU A 21 -6.83 17.91 -10.07
N GLN A 22 -6.13 18.02 -8.93
CA GLN A 22 -5.51 19.27 -8.47
C GLN A 22 -4.43 19.76 -9.45
N ARG A 23 -3.70 18.83 -10.08
CA ARG A 23 -2.70 19.14 -11.13
C ARG A 23 -3.33 19.46 -12.49
N GLY A 24 -4.66 19.46 -12.60
CA GLY A 24 -5.37 19.74 -13.85
C GLY A 24 -5.19 18.66 -14.91
N MET A 25 -4.92 17.41 -14.52
CA MET A 25 -4.83 16.28 -15.43
C MET A 25 -6.22 15.79 -15.82
N GLU A 26 -6.36 15.23 -17.02
CA GLU A 26 -7.52 14.45 -17.42
C GLU A 26 -7.46 13.07 -16.75
N VAL A 27 -8.35 12.84 -15.78
CA VAL A 27 -8.27 11.68 -14.88
C VAL A 27 -9.24 10.58 -15.30
N TRP A 28 -8.71 9.41 -15.57
CA TRP A 28 -9.46 8.18 -15.83
C TRP A 28 -9.31 7.22 -14.64
N ALA A 29 -10.41 7.00 -13.95
CA ALA A 29 -10.48 6.12 -12.78
C ALA A 29 -10.96 4.73 -13.20
N ALA A 30 -10.06 3.73 -13.17
CA ALA A 30 -10.44 2.35 -13.42
C ALA A 30 -11.11 1.77 -12.16
N VAL A 31 -12.36 1.37 -12.30
CA VAL A 31 -13.20 0.82 -11.24
C VAL A 31 -13.89 -0.47 -11.68
N ARG A 32 -14.27 -1.32 -10.74
CA ARG A 32 -15.16 -2.45 -10.98
C ARG A 32 -16.62 -2.01 -10.80
N PRO A 33 -17.61 -2.66 -11.40
CA PRO A 33 -19.04 -2.33 -11.21
C PRO A 33 -19.44 -2.25 -9.73
N SER A 34 -18.87 -3.13 -8.89
CA SER A 34 -19.13 -3.19 -7.44
C SER A 34 -18.31 -2.22 -6.59
N SER A 35 -17.45 -1.40 -7.19
CA SER A 35 -16.56 -0.49 -6.46
C SER A 35 -17.33 0.68 -5.86
N SER A 36 -17.08 0.98 -4.58
CA SER A 36 -17.60 2.19 -3.96
C SER A 36 -16.92 3.43 -4.57
N ARG A 37 -17.70 4.38 -5.00
CA ARG A 37 -17.24 5.68 -5.52
C ARG A 37 -17.25 6.78 -4.46
N ARG A 38 -17.31 6.42 -3.17
CA ARG A 38 -17.45 7.38 -2.06
C ARG A 38 -16.46 8.55 -2.11
N TYR A 39 -15.23 8.28 -2.54
CA TYR A 39 -14.16 9.28 -2.63
C TYR A 39 -13.86 9.73 -4.07
N LEU A 40 -14.72 9.38 -5.02
CA LEU A 40 -14.59 9.69 -6.44
C LEU A 40 -15.85 10.44 -6.89
N GLN A 41 -16.08 11.62 -6.30
CA GLN A 41 -17.32 12.40 -6.48
C GLN A 41 -17.14 13.61 -7.41
N ASP A 42 -15.90 13.93 -7.81
CA ASP A 42 -15.64 15.07 -8.70
C ASP A 42 -16.14 14.74 -10.12
N GLU A 43 -16.89 15.64 -10.72
CA GLU A 43 -17.50 15.46 -12.04
C GLU A 43 -16.48 15.38 -13.18
N ARG A 44 -15.24 15.84 -12.96
CA ARG A 44 -14.14 15.76 -13.91
C ARG A 44 -13.53 14.36 -14.06
N ILE A 45 -13.94 13.40 -13.22
CA ILE A 45 -13.44 12.03 -13.26
C ILE A 45 -14.12 11.26 -14.38
N HIS A 46 -13.34 10.78 -15.35
CA HIS A 46 -13.79 9.79 -16.31
C HIS A 46 -13.70 8.39 -15.70
N PHE A 47 -14.78 7.62 -15.76
CA PHE A 47 -14.77 6.26 -15.24
C PHE A 47 -14.62 5.26 -16.37
N ILE A 48 -13.75 4.26 -16.17
CA ILE A 48 -13.58 3.12 -17.06
C ILE A 48 -13.66 1.81 -16.27
N GLU A 49 -14.39 0.85 -16.81
CA GLU A 49 -14.46 -0.49 -16.23
C GLU A 49 -13.42 -1.39 -16.88
N LEU A 50 -12.49 -1.93 -16.08
CA LEU A 50 -11.43 -2.81 -16.55
C LEU A 50 -11.50 -4.17 -15.85
N ASP A 51 -11.47 -5.23 -16.65
CA ASP A 51 -11.45 -6.62 -16.19
C ASP A 51 -10.04 -7.21 -16.34
N PHE A 52 -9.28 -7.18 -15.25
CA PHE A 52 -7.91 -7.66 -15.20
C PHE A 52 -7.78 -9.20 -15.28
N SER A 53 -8.88 -9.94 -15.35
CA SER A 53 -8.85 -11.40 -15.44
C SER A 53 -8.47 -11.94 -16.82
N SER A 54 -8.47 -11.07 -17.87
CA SER A 54 -8.13 -11.46 -19.23
C SER A 54 -7.48 -10.31 -19.99
N GLU A 55 -6.40 -10.62 -20.71
CA GLU A 55 -5.73 -9.69 -21.62
C GLU A 55 -6.66 -9.23 -22.74
N GLU A 56 -7.39 -10.17 -23.35
CA GLU A 56 -8.29 -9.88 -24.47
C GLU A 56 -9.39 -8.89 -24.10
N ARG A 57 -9.95 -9.03 -22.87
CA ARG A 57 -10.94 -8.07 -22.36
C ARG A 57 -10.32 -6.70 -22.16
N LEU A 58 -9.12 -6.62 -21.57
CA LEU A 58 -8.44 -5.35 -21.41
C LEU A 58 -8.11 -4.69 -22.75
N VAL A 59 -7.69 -5.46 -23.76
CA VAL A 59 -7.48 -4.92 -25.11
C VAL A 59 -8.77 -4.31 -25.66
N GLN A 60 -9.90 -5.00 -25.57
CA GLN A 60 -11.21 -4.48 -26.02
C GLN A 60 -11.63 -3.23 -25.23
N GLN A 61 -11.44 -3.22 -23.90
CA GLN A 61 -11.86 -2.11 -23.03
C GLN A 61 -10.96 -0.88 -23.17
N LEU A 62 -9.72 -1.05 -23.58
CA LEU A 62 -8.75 0.02 -23.80
C LEU A 62 -8.62 0.44 -25.25
N GLU A 63 -9.31 -0.24 -26.17
CA GLU A 63 -9.28 0.09 -27.60
C GLU A 63 -9.78 1.52 -27.84
N GLY A 64 -9.05 2.28 -28.62
CA GLY A 64 -9.34 3.70 -28.87
C GLY A 64 -9.00 4.67 -27.73
N GLN A 65 -8.51 4.15 -26.59
CA GLN A 65 -8.03 4.98 -25.49
C GLN A 65 -6.52 5.28 -25.64
N ALA A 66 -6.11 6.47 -25.19
CA ALA A 66 -4.70 6.85 -25.14
C ALA A 66 -4.43 7.60 -23.84
N PHE A 67 -3.45 7.12 -23.08
CA PHE A 67 -3.04 7.74 -21.82
C PHE A 67 -1.57 8.15 -21.89
N ASP A 68 -1.25 9.33 -21.38
CA ASP A 68 0.13 9.74 -21.17
C ASP A 68 0.78 8.93 -20.04
N TYR A 69 -0.01 8.66 -18.99
CA TYR A 69 0.45 8.00 -17.76
C TYR A 69 -0.52 6.91 -17.30
N VAL A 70 0.04 5.84 -16.77
CA VAL A 70 -0.73 4.81 -16.06
C VAL A 70 -0.14 4.63 -14.67
N VAL A 71 -0.97 4.76 -13.62
CA VAL A 71 -0.60 4.40 -12.26
C VAL A 71 -1.36 3.14 -11.87
N HIS A 72 -0.62 2.03 -11.77
CA HIS A 72 -1.19 0.74 -11.42
C HIS A 72 -1.13 0.52 -9.90
N ALA A 73 -2.18 0.99 -9.20
CA ALA A 73 -2.39 0.80 -7.77
C ALA A 73 -3.46 -0.26 -7.47
N ALA A 74 -4.00 -0.91 -8.51
CA ALA A 74 -4.89 -2.05 -8.33
C ALA A 74 -4.13 -3.25 -7.75
N GLY A 75 -4.78 -3.96 -6.84
CA GLY A 75 -4.24 -5.15 -6.20
C GLY A 75 -5.04 -5.51 -4.97
N VAL A 76 -4.79 -6.70 -4.45
CA VAL A 76 -5.39 -7.19 -3.21
C VAL A 76 -4.30 -7.41 -2.17
N THR A 77 -4.58 -6.97 -0.94
CA THR A 77 -3.69 -7.15 0.23
C THR A 77 -4.21 -8.22 1.18
N LYS A 78 -5.40 -8.76 0.89
CA LYS A 78 -6.07 -9.82 1.66
C LYS A 78 -6.84 -10.72 0.70
N CYS A 79 -6.62 -12.01 0.82
CA CYS A 79 -7.33 -13.04 0.05
C CYS A 79 -7.74 -14.20 0.96
N VAL A 80 -8.73 -14.98 0.53
CA VAL A 80 -9.13 -16.24 1.17
C VAL A 80 -8.13 -17.34 0.81
N HIS A 81 -7.76 -17.41 -0.46
CA HIS A 81 -6.79 -18.38 -0.96
C HIS A 81 -5.49 -17.67 -1.38
N PRO A 82 -4.32 -18.20 -1.03
CA PRO A 82 -3.03 -17.60 -1.41
C PRO A 82 -2.87 -17.41 -2.93
N ASP A 83 -3.43 -18.30 -3.75
CA ASP A 83 -3.37 -18.23 -5.22
C ASP A 83 -4.12 -17.02 -5.79
N ASP A 84 -5.09 -16.49 -5.05
CA ASP A 84 -5.79 -15.27 -5.45
C ASP A 84 -4.86 -14.05 -5.50
N PHE A 85 -3.81 -14.03 -4.67
CA PHE A 85 -2.80 -12.97 -4.74
C PHE A 85 -2.05 -13.02 -6.09
N HIS A 86 -1.64 -14.21 -6.53
CA HIS A 86 -0.97 -14.38 -7.82
C HIS A 86 -1.89 -13.95 -8.97
N ARG A 87 -3.11 -14.48 -9.01
CA ARG A 87 -4.10 -14.17 -10.06
C ARG A 87 -4.38 -12.68 -10.17
N VAL A 88 -4.56 -11.99 -9.03
CA VAL A 88 -4.95 -10.57 -9.07
C VAL A 88 -3.74 -9.64 -9.21
N ASN A 89 -2.67 -9.87 -8.43
CA ASN A 89 -1.55 -8.94 -8.39
C ASN A 89 -0.52 -9.22 -9.48
N THR A 90 -0.29 -10.50 -9.85
CA THR A 90 0.69 -10.86 -10.87
C THR A 90 0.04 -10.92 -12.26
N GLU A 91 -0.89 -11.86 -12.47
CA GLU A 91 -1.52 -12.04 -13.79
C GLU A 91 -2.29 -10.79 -14.21
N GLY A 92 -3.03 -10.15 -13.28
CA GLY A 92 -3.75 -8.91 -13.60
C GLY A 92 -2.82 -7.77 -14.04
N THR A 93 -1.60 -7.67 -13.47
CA THR A 93 -0.58 -6.71 -13.92
C THR A 93 -0.04 -7.10 -15.30
N GLN A 94 0.23 -8.39 -15.53
CA GLN A 94 0.70 -8.91 -16.82
C GLN A 94 -0.33 -8.62 -17.93
N HIS A 95 -1.60 -8.93 -17.68
CA HIS A 95 -2.66 -8.68 -18.64
C HIS A 95 -2.78 -7.20 -19.02
N LEU A 96 -2.70 -6.29 -18.02
CA LEU A 96 -2.75 -4.85 -18.28
C LEU A 96 -1.57 -4.39 -19.15
N VAL A 97 -0.37 -4.79 -18.79
CA VAL A 97 0.85 -4.37 -19.50
C VAL A 97 0.87 -4.95 -20.92
N ASN A 98 0.52 -6.22 -21.08
CA ASN A 98 0.42 -6.85 -22.39
C ASN A 98 -0.63 -6.16 -23.28
N ALA A 99 -1.80 -5.79 -22.72
CA ALA A 99 -2.83 -5.06 -23.46
C ALA A 99 -2.32 -3.67 -23.92
N ILE A 100 -1.60 -2.95 -23.07
CA ILE A 100 -0.97 -1.65 -23.40
C ILE A 100 0.04 -1.83 -24.54
N LEU A 101 0.90 -2.85 -24.46
CA LEU A 101 1.90 -3.15 -25.50
C LEU A 101 1.25 -3.54 -26.82
N LYS A 102 0.22 -4.40 -26.78
CA LYS A 102 -0.52 -4.87 -27.97
C LYS A 102 -1.23 -3.73 -28.70
N LEU A 103 -1.78 -2.79 -27.93
CA LEU A 103 -2.40 -1.56 -28.45
C LEU A 103 -1.40 -0.51 -28.89
N LYS A 104 -0.10 -0.73 -28.65
CA LYS A 104 0.97 0.24 -28.92
C LYS A 104 0.66 1.62 -28.33
N MET A 105 0.08 1.64 -27.12
CA MET A 105 -0.31 2.88 -26.45
C MET A 105 0.92 3.79 -26.24
N PRO A 106 0.86 5.07 -26.62
CA PRO A 106 2.00 5.99 -26.54
C PRO A 106 2.25 6.47 -25.10
N LEU A 107 2.55 5.53 -24.22
CA LEU A 107 2.70 5.76 -22.79
C LEU A 107 4.04 6.41 -22.45
N LYS A 108 4.01 7.51 -21.70
CA LYS A 108 5.22 8.20 -21.22
C LYS A 108 5.78 7.54 -19.96
N ARG A 109 4.90 7.09 -19.04
CA ARG A 109 5.29 6.41 -17.79
C ARG A 109 4.21 5.43 -17.33
N PHE A 110 4.66 4.30 -16.81
CA PHE A 110 3.86 3.33 -16.07
C PHE A 110 4.40 3.23 -14.64
N ILE A 111 3.62 3.66 -13.66
CA ILE A 111 4.01 3.60 -12.26
C ILE A 111 3.35 2.38 -11.60
N TYR A 112 4.15 1.44 -11.13
CA TYR A 112 3.68 0.27 -10.41
C TYR A 112 3.84 0.44 -8.91
N ILE A 113 2.73 0.37 -8.17
CA ILE A 113 2.77 0.40 -6.70
C ILE A 113 3.02 -1.01 -6.18
N SER A 114 4.26 -1.27 -5.79
CA SER A 114 4.72 -2.51 -5.18
C SER A 114 4.73 -2.39 -3.64
N THR A 115 5.71 -2.97 -2.96
CA THR A 115 5.84 -2.97 -1.49
C THR A 115 7.28 -3.31 -1.07
N LEU A 116 7.74 -2.80 0.08
CA LEU A 116 8.96 -3.28 0.72
C LEU A 116 8.86 -4.78 1.10
N GLY A 117 7.64 -5.29 1.28
CA GLY A 117 7.38 -6.70 1.61
C GLY A 117 7.90 -7.74 0.60
N VAL A 118 8.35 -7.32 -0.60
CA VAL A 118 9.05 -8.20 -1.56
C VAL A 118 10.39 -8.72 -1.02
N PHE A 119 11.01 -8.04 -0.05
CA PHE A 119 12.27 -8.48 0.55
C PHE A 119 12.07 -9.50 1.68
N GLY A 120 10.92 -9.51 2.35
CA GLY A 120 10.69 -10.40 3.50
C GLY A 120 11.65 -10.10 4.68
N ALA A 121 11.88 -11.13 5.49
CA ALA A 121 12.66 -11.02 6.74
C ALA A 121 14.16 -11.13 6.49
N ILE A 122 14.77 -10.12 5.90
CA ILE A 122 16.22 -10.03 5.66
C ILE A 122 16.88 -9.02 6.59
N ARG A 123 18.21 -9.07 6.72
CA ARG A 123 19.02 -8.18 7.56
C ARG A 123 18.56 -8.09 9.02
N GLU A 124 18.08 -9.22 9.57
CA GLU A 124 17.59 -9.32 10.96
C GLU A 124 18.68 -9.64 11.99
N GLN A 125 19.95 -9.66 11.61
CA GLN A 125 21.08 -9.74 12.54
C GLN A 125 21.32 -8.38 13.17
N LYS A 126 21.54 -8.36 14.49
CA LYS A 126 21.80 -7.11 15.22
C LYS A 126 23.25 -6.68 15.10
N PRO A 127 23.52 -5.39 14.91
CA PRO A 127 22.56 -4.28 14.70
C PRO A 127 21.85 -4.41 13.36
N PHE A 128 20.55 -4.08 13.34
CA PHE A 128 19.77 -4.11 12.07
C PHE A 128 20.34 -3.07 11.11
N THR A 129 20.51 -3.47 9.85
CA THR A 129 20.93 -2.60 8.77
C THR A 129 19.80 -2.37 7.77
N GLU A 130 19.91 -1.32 6.98
CA GLU A 130 18.89 -0.97 6.00
C GLU A 130 18.90 -1.91 4.81
N ILE A 131 17.71 -2.29 4.37
CA ILE A 131 17.48 -2.97 3.10
C ILE A 131 17.79 -1.96 1.99
N ASN A 132 18.58 -2.36 1.00
CA ASN A 132 18.96 -1.52 -0.13
C ASN A 132 18.56 -2.17 -1.47
N GLU A 133 18.70 -1.42 -2.55
CA GLU A 133 18.30 -1.86 -3.89
C GLU A 133 19.07 -3.06 -4.42
N HIS A 134 20.25 -3.33 -3.90
CA HIS A 134 21.12 -4.45 -4.29
C HIS A 134 20.84 -5.74 -3.51
N ASP A 135 20.01 -5.68 -2.49
CA ASP A 135 19.62 -6.88 -1.75
C ASP A 135 18.72 -7.79 -2.60
N THR A 136 18.90 -9.08 -2.43
CA THR A 136 18.06 -10.07 -3.11
C THR A 136 16.69 -10.15 -2.44
N PRO A 137 15.58 -9.88 -3.18
CA PRO A 137 14.24 -10.05 -2.65
C PRO A 137 13.95 -11.51 -2.27
N LEU A 138 13.45 -11.71 -1.03
CA LEU A 138 13.11 -13.02 -0.47
C LEU A 138 11.77 -12.96 0.30
N PRO A 139 10.64 -12.76 -0.41
CA PRO A 139 9.35 -12.57 0.24
C PRO A 139 8.90 -13.79 1.04
N ASN A 140 8.37 -13.54 2.23
CA ASN A 140 7.90 -14.57 3.16
C ASN A 140 6.36 -14.59 3.30
N THR A 141 5.66 -13.83 2.45
CA THR A 141 4.19 -13.76 2.37
C THR A 141 3.72 -14.04 0.95
N ALA A 142 2.50 -14.57 0.78
CA ALA A 142 1.91 -14.77 -0.55
C ALA A 142 1.70 -13.42 -1.27
N TYR A 143 1.30 -12.39 -0.53
CA TYR A 143 1.24 -11.02 -1.04
C TYR A 143 2.58 -10.53 -1.58
N GLY A 144 3.65 -10.61 -0.77
CA GLY A 144 4.99 -10.17 -1.19
C GLY A 144 5.51 -10.94 -2.41
N LYS A 145 5.24 -12.27 -2.48
CA LYS A 145 5.59 -13.11 -3.64
C LYS A 145 4.89 -12.62 -4.90
N SER A 146 3.57 -12.40 -4.85
CA SER A 146 2.80 -11.95 -6.02
C SER A 146 3.25 -10.58 -6.52
N LYS A 147 3.60 -9.66 -5.61
CA LYS A 147 4.15 -8.35 -6.00
C LYS A 147 5.53 -8.48 -6.65
N LEU A 148 6.41 -9.34 -6.11
CA LEU A 148 7.73 -9.59 -6.69
C LEU A 148 7.65 -10.23 -8.08
N GLU A 149 6.73 -11.16 -8.29
CA GLU A 149 6.52 -11.79 -9.59
C GLU A 149 6.07 -10.77 -10.65
N ALA A 150 5.20 -9.83 -10.28
CA ALA A 150 4.83 -8.72 -11.16
C ALA A 150 6.01 -7.78 -11.45
N GLU A 151 6.88 -7.48 -10.46
CA GLU A 151 8.11 -6.72 -10.69
C GLU A 151 9.05 -7.43 -11.66
N ARG A 152 9.26 -8.74 -11.49
CA ARG A 152 10.10 -9.55 -12.38
C ARG A 152 9.56 -9.60 -13.81
N PHE A 153 8.24 -9.63 -13.96
CA PHE A 153 7.63 -9.52 -15.27
C PHE A 153 7.93 -8.17 -15.93
N LEU A 154 7.78 -7.06 -15.20
CA LEU A 154 8.14 -5.74 -15.72
C LEU A 154 9.63 -5.67 -16.10
N ASP A 155 10.52 -6.20 -15.25
CA ASP A 155 11.96 -6.30 -15.55
C ASP A 155 12.23 -7.10 -16.83
N SER A 156 11.46 -8.16 -17.10
CA SER A 156 11.64 -9.01 -18.29
C SER A 156 11.28 -8.34 -19.61
N ILE A 157 10.43 -7.30 -19.58
CA ILE A 157 10.08 -6.52 -20.77
C ILE A 157 11.24 -5.56 -21.13
N GLY A 158 11.99 -5.12 -20.12
CA GLY A 158 13.14 -4.26 -20.31
C GLY A 158 12.78 -2.83 -20.70
N ASN A 159 13.65 -2.20 -21.50
CA ASN A 159 13.55 -0.78 -21.84
C ASN A 159 12.43 -0.41 -22.82
N ASP A 160 11.78 -1.40 -23.42
CA ASP A 160 10.70 -1.18 -24.39
C ASP A 160 9.41 -0.71 -23.72
N PHE A 161 9.34 -0.79 -22.38
CA PHE A 161 8.21 -0.34 -21.60
C PHE A 161 8.65 0.65 -20.50
N PRO A 162 8.07 1.87 -20.42
CA PRO A 162 8.57 2.94 -19.56
C PRO A 162 8.07 2.80 -18.11
N TYR A 163 8.39 1.69 -17.43
CA TYR A 163 7.92 1.43 -16.06
C TYR A 163 8.84 1.99 -14.98
N ILE A 164 8.24 2.32 -13.84
CA ILE A 164 8.90 2.65 -12.57
C ILE A 164 8.16 1.91 -11.46
N ILE A 165 8.89 1.36 -10.51
CA ILE A 165 8.35 0.61 -9.39
C ILE A 165 8.55 1.39 -8.10
N LEU A 166 7.47 1.63 -7.35
CA LEU A 166 7.53 2.21 -6.03
C LEU A 166 7.28 1.13 -4.97
N ARG A 167 8.17 1.04 -3.99
CA ARG A 167 8.16 0.05 -2.91
C ARG A 167 7.93 0.73 -1.55
N PRO A 168 6.69 1.14 -1.25
CA PRO A 168 6.38 1.75 0.04
C PRO A 168 6.49 0.73 1.18
N THR A 169 6.76 1.24 2.37
CA THR A 169 6.61 0.54 3.65
C THR A 169 5.16 0.52 4.09
N GLY A 170 4.86 0.45 5.38
CA GLY A 170 3.49 0.54 5.88
C GLY A 170 2.86 1.90 5.58
N ILE A 171 1.95 1.94 4.59
CA ILE A 171 1.23 3.18 4.22
C ILE A 171 0.08 3.39 5.20
N TYR A 172 0.02 4.56 5.82
CA TYR A 172 -1.06 4.96 6.71
C TYR A 172 -1.60 6.35 6.37
N GLY A 173 -2.79 6.69 6.90
CA GLY A 173 -3.39 7.99 6.64
C GLY A 173 -4.92 7.96 6.57
N PRO A 174 -5.55 9.08 6.19
CA PRO A 174 -6.97 9.16 5.90
C PRO A 174 -7.47 8.08 4.95
N ARG A 175 -8.68 7.55 5.17
CA ARG A 175 -9.33 6.49 4.36
C ARG A 175 -8.75 5.08 4.55
N GLU A 176 -7.65 4.91 5.31
CA GLU A 176 -7.05 3.62 5.58
C GLU A 176 -7.85 2.86 6.65
N LYS A 177 -8.14 1.56 6.39
CA LYS A 177 -9.05 0.76 7.23
C LYS A 177 -8.34 -0.14 8.24
N ASP A 178 -7.13 -0.58 7.97
CA ASP A 178 -6.43 -1.56 8.82
C ASP A 178 -5.85 -0.90 10.06
N TYR A 179 -5.17 0.26 9.90
CA TYR A 179 -4.71 1.06 11.03
C TYR A 179 -5.90 1.68 11.80
N PHE A 180 -7.02 1.96 11.10
CA PHE A 180 -8.25 2.37 11.78
C PHE A 180 -8.74 1.32 12.79
N LEU A 181 -8.58 0.02 12.53
CA LEU A 181 -8.92 -1.04 13.50
C LEU A 181 -8.08 -0.91 14.78
N MET A 182 -6.79 -0.54 14.68
CA MET A 182 -5.94 -0.26 15.83
C MET A 182 -6.45 0.97 16.60
N VAL A 183 -6.73 2.06 15.90
CA VAL A 183 -7.31 3.29 16.51
C VAL A 183 -8.60 2.97 17.27
N LYS A 184 -9.48 2.19 16.64
CA LYS A 184 -10.76 1.77 17.25
C LYS A 184 -10.56 0.87 18.47
N SER A 185 -9.55 0.00 18.46
CA SER A 185 -9.20 -0.88 19.58
C SER A 185 -8.69 -0.06 20.76
N ILE A 186 -7.76 0.88 20.53
CA ILE A 186 -7.21 1.77 21.56
C ILE A 186 -8.32 2.67 22.14
N ALA A 187 -9.22 3.20 21.31
CA ALA A 187 -10.39 3.95 21.76
C ALA A 187 -11.35 3.12 22.63
N ARG A 188 -11.25 1.79 22.58
CA ARG A 188 -11.97 0.82 23.43
C ARG A 188 -11.11 0.27 24.56
N HIS A 189 -10.02 0.96 24.89
CA HIS A 189 -9.12 0.61 25.99
C HIS A 189 -8.27 -0.66 25.78
N LEU A 190 -8.11 -1.14 24.52
CA LEU A 190 -7.32 -2.33 24.21
C LEU A 190 -6.26 -2.01 23.16
N ASP A 191 -4.99 -2.24 23.52
CA ASP A 191 -3.84 -2.14 22.63
C ASP A 191 -3.20 -3.51 22.45
N PHE A 192 -3.14 -4.00 21.20
CA PHE A 192 -2.58 -5.30 20.87
C PHE A 192 -1.20 -5.15 20.23
N ALA A 193 -0.20 -5.80 20.82
CA ALA A 193 1.16 -5.85 20.30
C ALA A 193 1.62 -7.29 20.05
N ALA A 194 2.46 -7.48 19.02
CA ALA A 194 3.00 -8.77 18.63
C ALA A 194 4.41 -8.97 19.19
N GLY A 195 4.60 -10.07 19.96
CA GLY A 195 5.91 -10.48 20.46
C GLY A 195 6.49 -9.54 21.52
N TYR A 196 7.71 -9.89 21.96
CA TYR A 196 8.47 -9.14 22.98
C TYR A 196 9.82 -8.67 22.45
N SER A 197 10.19 -9.07 21.24
CA SER A 197 11.46 -8.70 20.63
C SER A 197 11.38 -7.32 20.02
N ARG A 198 12.48 -6.58 20.07
CA ARG A 198 12.62 -5.30 19.38
C ARG A 198 12.38 -5.49 17.88
N GLN A 199 11.60 -4.59 17.31
CA GLN A 199 11.37 -4.45 15.87
C GLN A 199 11.70 -3.01 15.47
N ASP A 200 12.42 -2.85 14.37
CA ASP A 200 12.65 -1.56 13.74
C ASP A 200 11.69 -1.46 12.56
N ILE A 201 10.69 -0.60 12.69
CA ILE A 201 9.57 -0.46 11.75
C ILE A 201 9.66 0.92 11.09
N THR A 202 9.31 0.98 9.81
CA THR A 202 9.23 2.20 9.04
C THR A 202 7.82 2.39 8.50
N PHE A 203 7.41 3.64 8.34
CA PHE A 203 6.10 4.01 7.83
C PHE A 203 6.23 5.06 6.73
N VAL A 204 5.17 5.24 5.97
CA VAL A 204 5.03 6.36 5.03
C VAL A 204 3.59 6.88 5.05
N TYR A 205 3.46 8.19 5.17
CA TYR A 205 2.14 8.82 5.12
C TYR A 205 1.60 8.84 3.69
N ILE A 206 0.30 8.68 3.54
CA ILE A 206 -0.34 8.56 2.22
C ILE A 206 -0.02 9.72 1.27
N LEU A 207 0.03 10.96 1.75
CA LEU A 207 0.33 12.10 0.88
C LEU A 207 1.79 12.13 0.41
N ASP A 208 2.73 11.55 1.18
CA ASP A 208 4.11 11.38 0.73
C ASP A 208 4.23 10.28 -0.33
N VAL A 209 3.39 9.23 -0.26
CA VAL A 209 3.29 8.23 -1.35
C VAL A 209 2.75 8.88 -2.62
N VAL A 210 1.71 9.70 -2.50
CA VAL A 210 1.14 10.45 -3.62
C VAL A 210 2.19 11.38 -4.23
N GLN A 211 2.90 12.15 -3.41
CA GLN A 211 4.03 12.98 -3.87
C GLN A 211 5.05 12.17 -4.67
N ALA A 212 5.49 11.02 -4.13
CA ALA A 212 6.47 10.17 -4.78
C ALA A 212 5.99 9.63 -6.14
N VAL A 213 4.71 9.31 -6.30
CA VAL A 213 4.13 8.88 -7.58
C VAL A 213 4.27 9.98 -8.63
N PHE A 214 3.90 11.22 -8.28
CA PHE A 214 3.99 12.32 -9.24
C PHE A 214 5.44 12.77 -9.49
N LEU A 215 6.33 12.69 -8.51
CA LEU A 215 7.76 12.88 -8.73
C LEU A 215 8.34 11.81 -9.67
N ALA A 216 7.89 10.53 -9.54
CA ALA A 216 8.30 9.48 -10.45
C ALA A 216 7.77 9.70 -11.88
N ILE A 217 6.58 10.26 -12.04
CA ILE A 217 6.04 10.67 -13.34
C ILE A 217 6.92 11.77 -13.96
N ASP A 218 7.27 12.77 -13.17
CA ASP A 218 7.96 14.00 -13.65
C ASP A 218 9.46 13.77 -13.88
N ARG A 219 10.14 13.00 -13.03
CA ARG A 219 11.61 12.92 -12.96
C ARG A 219 12.16 11.49 -13.02
N GLY A 220 11.33 10.47 -12.76
CA GLY A 220 11.81 9.11 -12.62
C GLY A 220 12.38 8.53 -13.91
N MET A 221 13.39 7.69 -13.77
CA MET A 221 14.00 6.95 -14.87
C MET A 221 13.32 5.59 -15.05
N SER A 222 13.09 5.19 -16.31
CA SER A 222 12.53 3.88 -16.63
C SER A 222 13.39 2.74 -16.06
N GLY A 223 12.74 1.68 -15.57
CA GLY A 223 13.39 0.51 -14.97
C GLY A 223 13.83 0.70 -13.52
N ARG A 224 13.73 1.92 -12.94
CA ARG A 224 14.12 2.17 -11.55
C ARG A 224 13.08 1.71 -10.55
N LYS A 225 13.57 1.39 -9.35
CA LYS A 225 12.77 0.92 -8.20
C LYS A 225 13.11 1.76 -6.98
N TYR A 226 12.12 2.37 -6.36
CA TYR A 226 12.30 3.33 -5.28
C TYR A 226 11.62 2.89 -4.00
N PHE A 227 12.34 2.91 -2.89
CA PHE A 227 11.76 2.73 -1.56
C PHE A 227 11.10 4.00 -1.06
N LEU A 228 9.98 3.86 -0.34
CA LEU A 228 9.27 5.00 0.24
C LEU A 228 9.04 4.79 1.73
N THR A 229 9.61 5.69 2.53
CA THR A 229 9.38 5.82 3.97
C THR A 229 9.42 7.31 4.35
N ASP A 230 9.07 7.63 5.58
CA ASP A 230 9.23 8.98 6.13
C ASP A 230 10.69 9.26 6.60
N GLY A 231 11.62 8.32 6.38
CA GLY A 231 13.02 8.40 6.82
C GLY A 231 13.22 8.16 8.31
N GLY A 232 12.16 7.89 9.08
CA GLY A 232 12.22 7.53 10.50
C GLY A 232 12.27 6.02 10.71
N VAL A 233 12.87 5.59 11.83
CA VAL A 233 12.84 4.21 12.32
C VAL A 233 12.19 4.18 13.68
N TYR A 234 11.14 3.38 13.83
CA TYR A 234 10.27 3.38 14.99
C TYR A 234 10.22 2.01 15.65
N GLN A 235 9.98 1.99 16.96
CA GLN A 235 9.70 0.76 17.69
C GLN A 235 8.26 0.31 17.46
N SER A 236 7.98 -0.96 17.70
CA SER A 236 6.66 -1.57 17.44
C SER A 236 5.49 -0.92 18.20
N ASP A 237 5.75 -0.29 19.33
CA ASP A 237 4.75 0.37 20.17
C ASP A 237 4.61 1.88 19.90
N THR A 238 5.57 2.50 19.20
CA THR A 238 5.54 3.94 18.92
C THR A 238 4.24 4.38 18.23
N PHE A 239 3.80 3.62 17.23
CA PHE A 239 2.58 3.96 16.48
C PHE A 239 1.33 3.94 17.37
N SER A 240 1.20 2.92 18.24
CA SER A 240 0.07 2.82 19.16
C SER A 240 0.12 3.87 20.26
N ASP A 241 1.31 4.23 20.75
CA ASP A 241 1.49 5.30 21.73
C ASP A 241 1.08 6.67 21.18
N LEU A 242 1.46 6.98 19.93
CA LEU A 242 1.03 8.21 19.25
C LEU A 242 -0.49 8.24 19.03
N ILE A 243 -1.10 7.13 18.60
CA ILE A 243 -2.57 7.04 18.51
C ILE A 243 -3.22 7.30 19.85
N ARG A 244 -2.71 6.69 20.93
CA ARG A 244 -3.21 6.88 22.28
C ARG A 244 -3.12 8.34 22.72
N GLN A 245 -1.99 9.00 22.44
CA GLN A 245 -1.80 10.43 22.72
C GLN A 245 -2.86 11.27 21.97
N GLU A 246 -3.06 11.04 20.68
CA GLU A 246 -4.03 11.78 19.87
C GLU A 246 -5.49 11.50 20.28
N LEU A 247 -5.77 10.36 20.90
CA LEU A 247 -7.07 10.06 21.49
C LEU A 247 -7.29 10.71 22.87
N GLY A 248 -6.34 11.46 23.39
CA GLY A 248 -6.43 12.11 24.71
C GLY A 248 -5.97 11.24 25.86
N ASN A 249 -5.04 10.33 25.59
CA ASN A 249 -4.42 9.42 26.57
C ASN A 249 -5.45 8.57 27.37
N PRO A 250 -6.44 7.91 26.72
CA PRO A 250 -7.33 7.03 27.46
C PRO A 250 -6.52 5.97 28.22
N TRP A 251 -7.02 5.54 29.38
CA TRP A 251 -6.44 4.35 30.00
C TRP A 251 -6.55 3.17 29.02
N CYS A 252 -5.52 2.36 28.93
CA CYS A 252 -5.48 1.28 27.93
C CYS A 252 -4.67 0.11 28.46
N VAL A 253 -5.22 -1.10 28.28
CA VAL A 253 -4.51 -2.34 28.60
C VAL A 253 -3.74 -2.78 27.37
N ARG A 254 -2.40 -2.81 27.46
CA ARG A 254 -1.56 -3.32 26.37
C ARG A 254 -1.37 -4.82 26.54
N LEU A 255 -1.91 -5.58 25.59
CA LEU A 255 -1.82 -7.04 25.51
C LEU A 255 -0.76 -7.45 24.51
N LYS A 256 0.40 -7.91 24.99
CA LYS A 256 1.48 -8.45 24.15
C LYS A 256 1.27 -9.94 23.95
N ALA A 257 0.97 -10.36 22.73
CA ALA A 257 0.82 -11.77 22.39
C ALA A 257 2.19 -12.39 22.04
N PRO A 258 2.61 -13.48 22.73
CA PRO A 258 3.81 -14.19 22.31
C PRO A 258 3.62 -14.78 20.91
N LEU A 259 4.70 -14.87 20.13
CA LEU A 259 4.63 -15.28 18.71
C LEU A 259 4.02 -16.68 18.51
N TRP A 260 4.23 -17.61 19.44
CA TRP A 260 3.63 -18.94 19.34
C TRP A 260 2.09 -18.89 19.45
N LEU A 261 1.54 -18.03 20.33
CA LEU A 261 0.10 -17.83 20.45
C LEU A 261 -0.46 -17.13 19.22
N LEU A 262 0.23 -16.12 18.73
CA LEU A 262 -0.14 -15.41 17.49
C LEU A 262 -0.19 -16.37 16.30
N ARG A 263 0.75 -17.32 16.21
CA ARG A 263 0.74 -18.35 15.16
C ARG A 263 -0.52 -19.24 15.21
N ILE A 264 -0.96 -19.63 16.41
CA ILE A 264 -2.20 -20.41 16.57
C ILE A 264 -3.40 -19.58 16.14
N ILE A 265 -3.50 -18.33 16.63
CA ILE A 265 -4.61 -17.41 16.30
C ILE A 265 -4.71 -17.20 14.78
N THR A 266 -3.59 -16.94 14.12
CA THR A 266 -3.58 -16.70 12.66
C THR A 266 -3.90 -17.95 11.85
N ALA A 267 -3.45 -19.14 12.29
CA ALA A 267 -3.81 -20.40 11.66
C ALA A 267 -5.32 -20.71 11.81
N CYS A 268 -5.89 -20.48 12.99
CA CYS A 268 -7.34 -20.59 13.20
C CYS A 268 -8.10 -19.57 12.36
N GLY A 269 -7.62 -18.33 12.29
CA GLY A 269 -8.19 -17.27 11.43
C GLY A 269 -8.24 -17.69 9.97
N GLU A 270 -7.15 -18.26 9.45
CA GLU A 270 -7.11 -18.75 8.06
C GLU A 270 -8.12 -19.87 7.80
N LEU A 271 -8.25 -20.83 8.73
CA LEU A 271 -9.25 -21.92 8.63
C LEU A 271 -10.68 -21.37 8.61
N VAL A 272 -10.99 -20.40 9.48
CA VAL A 272 -12.29 -19.74 9.50
C VAL A 272 -12.53 -18.97 8.21
N GLY A 273 -11.51 -18.25 7.69
CA GLY A 273 -11.57 -17.55 6.41
C GLY A 273 -11.93 -18.49 5.26
N ARG A 274 -11.25 -19.63 5.15
CA ARG A 274 -11.52 -20.65 4.14
C ARG A 274 -12.94 -21.23 4.25
N LYS A 275 -13.43 -21.50 5.47
CA LYS A 275 -14.79 -22.02 5.69
C LYS A 275 -15.88 -20.99 5.37
N THR A 276 -15.65 -19.71 5.66
CA THR A 276 -16.65 -18.64 5.50
C THR A 276 -16.59 -17.96 4.12
N GLY A 277 -15.56 -18.24 3.33
CA GLY A 277 -15.31 -17.57 2.05
C GLY A 277 -14.98 -16.06 2.21
N LYS A 278 -14.59 -15.61 3.41
CA LYS A 278 -14.27 -14.21 3.70
C LYS A 278 -12.82 -14.05 4.15
N PRO A 279 -12.07 -13.10 3.59
CA PRO A 279 -10.70 -12.85 4.01
C PRO A 279 -10.67 -12.33 5.45
N ILE A 280 -9.86 -12.95 6.30
CA ILE A 280 -9.67 -12.56 7.71
C ILE A 280 -8.36 -11.79 7.84
N ALA A 281 -8.39 -10.72 8.65
CA ALA A 281 -7.23 -9.85 8.87
C ALA A 281 -6.05 -10.56 9.55
N LEU A 282 -6.32 -11.54 10.44
CA LEU A 282 -5.32 -12.35 11.12
C LEU A 282 -5.20 -13.71 10.41
N ASN A 283 -4.26 -13.82 9.48
CA ASN A 283 -3.92 -15.01 8.72
C ASN A 283 -2.40 -15.25 8.77
N ASN A 284 -1.92 -16.30 8.10
CA ASN A 284 -0.50 -16.66 8.09
C ASN A 284 0.41 -15.58 7.47
N ASP A 285 -0.05 -14.87 6.45
CA ASP A 285 0.70 -13.74 5.90
C ASP A 285 0.85 -12.63 6.94
N LYS A 286 -0.20 -12.32 7.68
CA LYS A 286 -0.14 -11.34 8.77
C LYS A 286 0.80 -11.77 9.90
N TYR A 287 0.83 -13.08 10.24
CA TYR A 287 1.81 -13.61 11.19
C TYR A 287 3.25 -13.37 10.70
N ASN A 288 3.55 -13.64 9.43
CA ASN A 288 4.88 -13.43 8.86
C ASN A 288 5.29 -11.95 8.89
N ILE A 289 4.38 -11.04 8.61
CA ILE A 289 4.60 -9.59 8.72
C ILE A 289 4.87 -9.19 10.17
N LEU A 290 4.04 -9.63 11.12
CA LEU A 290 4.13 -9.23 12.52
C LEU A 290 5.36 -9.79 13.24
N ARG A 291 5.90 -10.93 12.82
CA ARG A 291 7.12 -11.51 13.40
C ARG A 291 8.41 -10.92 12.85
N GLN A 292 8.36 -10.26 11.67
CA GLN A 292 9.53 -9.66 11.04
C GLN A 292 10.05 -8.51 11.89
N ARG A 293 11.38 -8.46 12.07
CA ARG A 293 12.02 -7.57 13.03
C ARG A 293 12.65 -6.34 12.39
N ASN A 294 12.98 -6.41 11.11
CA ASN A 294 13.63 -5.31 10.39
C ASN A 294 12.81 -4.89 9.17
N TRP A 295 12.37 -3.62 9.19
CA TRP A 295 11.67 -2.96 8.09
C TRP A 295 12.39 -1.68 7.66
N ARG A 296 13.66 -1.54 8.02
CA ARG A 296 14.47 -0.40 7.61
C ARG A 296 14.81 -0.52 6.13
N CYS A 297 14.72 0.58 5.38
CA CYS A 297 15.20 0.62 4.01
C CYS A 297 15.85 1.97 3.69
N ASN A 298 16.82 1.94 2.79
CA ASN A 298 17.54 3.13 2.35
C ASN A 298 16.73 3.88 1.29
N ILE A 299 16.36 5.13 1.57
CA ILE A 299 15.64 6.02 0.64
C ILE A 299 16.54 7.07 -0.01
N GLU A 300 17.84 7.08 0.24
CA GLU A 300 18.75 8.06 -0.38
C GLU A 300 18.63 8.07 -1.91
N PRO A 301 18.61 6.92 -2.64
CA PRO A 301 18.41 6.95 -4.08
C PRO A 301 17.07 7.57 -4.49
N THR A 302 16.02 7.39 -3.70
CA THR A 302 14.71 8.02 -3.96
C THR A 302 14.78 9.54 -3.76
N MET A 303 15.51 9.99 -2.74
CA MET A 303 15.69 11.42 -2.47
C MET A 303 16.53 12.08 -3.58
N ASP A 304 17.63 11.45 -3.96
CA ASP A 304 18.58 12.02 -4.92
C ASP A 304 18.01 12.06 -6.35
N GLU A 305 17.39 10.97 -6.81
CA GLU A 305 16.92 10.84 -8.18
C GLU A 305 15.55 11.49 -8.42
N LEU A 306 14.62 11.35 -7.47
CA LEU A 306 13.28 11.92 -7.59
C LEU A 306 13.14 13.30 -6.94
N GLY A 307 14.05 13.69 -6.05
CA GLY A 307 13.88 14.84 -5.16
C GLY A 307 12.77 14.58 -4.13
N TYR A 308 12.63 13.33 -3.71
CA TYR A 308 11.64 12.94 -2.71
C TYR A 308 12.05 13.42 -1.33
N HIS A 309 11.21 14.22 -0.71
CA HIS A 309 11.38 14.66 0.67
C HIS A 309 10.06 14.41 1.41
N PRO A 310 9.99 13.40 2.29
CA PRO A 310 8.77 13.12 3.05
C PRO A 310 8.43 14.29 3.97
N HIS A 311 7.22 14.81 3.84
CA HIS A 311 6.76 15.97 4.59
C HIS A 311 6.21 15.59 5.97
N TYR A 312 5.77 14.34 6.12
CA TYR A 312 5.11 13.88 7.33
C TYR A 312 5.96 12.85 8.07
N LYS A 313 6.49 13.22 9.24
CA LYS A 313 6.98 12.23 10.20
C LYS A 313 5.80 11.53 10.87
N LEU A 314 6.07 10.35 11.46
CA LEU A 314 5.02 9.49 12.02
C LEU A 314 4.09 10.23 12.99
N GLU A 315 4.62 11.06 13.88
CA GLU A 315 3.84 11.84 14.85
C GLU A 315 2.81 12.75 14.17
N GLN A 316 3.27 13.56 13.21
CA GLN A 316 2.40 14.46 12.46
C GLN A 316 1.37 13.71 11.63
N GLY A 317 1.77 12.64 10.94
CA GLY A 317 0.87 11.85 10.12
C GLY A 317 -0.20 11.13 10.94
N VAL A 318 0.14 10.61 12.13
CA VAL A 318 -0.84 10.02 13.06
C VAL A 318 -1.85 11.07 13.54
N LYS A 319 -1.39 12.26 13.90
CA LYS A 319 -2.25 13.38 14.29
C LYS A 319 -3.27 13.72 13.20
N GLU A 320 -2.82 13.94 11.97
CA GLU A 320 -3.72 14.22 10.84
C GLU A 320 -4.68 13.05 10.54
N THR A 321 -4.20 11.81 10.67
CA THR A 321 -5.01 10.61 10.47
C THR A 321 -6.14 10.52 11.50
N VAL A 322 -5.84 10.67 12.80
CA VAL A 322 -6.84 10.59 13.88
C VAL A 322 -7.83 11.75 13.80
N LYS A 323 -7.33 12.96 13.47
CA LYS A 323 -8.17 14.13 13.19
C LYS A 323 -9.17 13.82 12.10
N TRP A 324 -8.71 13.30 10.95
CA TRP A 324 -9.57 12.94 9.83
C TRP A 324 -10.62 11.88 10.21
N TYR A 325 -10.25 10.85 11.00
CA TYR A 325 -11.21 9.84 11.46
C TYR A 325 -12.32 10.44 12.32
N ARG A 326 -12.02 11.49 13.12
CA ARG A 326 -13.02 12.21 13.90
C ARG A 326 -13.95 13.04 13.01
N GLU A 327 -13.38 13.84 12.13
CA GLU A 327 -14.12 14.74 11.23
C GLU A 327 -15.04 13.98 10.27
N ASN A 328 -14.60 12.81 9.80
CA ASN A 328 -15.36 11.95 8.89
C ASN A 328 -16.25 10.90 9.60
N HIS A 329 -16.46 11.05 10.90
CA HIS A 329 -17.35 10.19 11.70
C HIS A 329 -16.98 8.71 11.72
N TRP A 330 -15.71 8.38 11.49
CA TRP A 330 -15.21 7.02 11.66
C TRP A 330 -15.04 6.66 13.14
N LEU A 331 -14.73 7.65 13.99
CA LEU A 331 -14.73 7.53 15.44
C LEU A 331 -16.04 8.08 16.01
N SER A 332 -16.64 7.39 16.98
CA SER A 332 -17.82 7.89 17.69
C SER A 332 -17.48 9.14 18.51
N ARG A 333 -18.41 10.09 18.62
CA ARG A 333 -18.24 11.33 19.42
C ARG A 333 -17.85 11.10 20.90
N LYS A 334 -18.08 9.89 21.44
CA LYS A 334 -17.67 9.52 22.81
C LYS A 334 -16.17 9.35 23.01
N ALA A 335 -15.38 9.29 21.92
CA ALA A 335 -13.92 9.18 21.96
C ALA A 335 -13.19 10.55 21.89
N ALA A 336 -13.91 11.66 22.00
CA ALA A 336 -13.31 12.99 22.09
C ALA A 336 -12.84 13.28 23.54
N PRO A 337 -11.65 13.87 23.75
CA PRO A 337 -11.30 14.36 25.06
C PRO A 337 -12.35 15.39 25.52
N LYS A 338 -12.82 15.28 26.76
CA LYS A 338 -13.52 16.37 27.40
C LYS A 338 -12.47 17.46 27.61
N ASN A 339 -12.65 18.60 26.96
CA ASN A 339 -11.89 19.83 27.26
C ASN A 339 -11.99 20.19 28.73
#